data_4f3f542008cf48ee3d7a00be9495543e
#
_entry.id   4f3f542008cf48ee3d7a00be9495543e
#
_cell.length_a   1.000
_cell.length_b   1.000
_cell.length_c   1.000
_cell.angle_alpha   90.00
_cell.angle_beta   90.00
_cell.angle_gamma   90.00
#
_symmetry.space_group_name_H-M   'P 1'
#
loop_
_entity.id
_entity.type
_entity.pdbx_description
1 polymer ?
#
loop_
_entity_poly.entity_id
_entity_poly.type
_entity_poly.pdbx_seq_one_letter_code
_entity_poly.pdbx_strand_id
1 'polypeptide(L)'
;MRPETLDDVIGQTHLLGDKEILRQIVKNREPISLILWGPPGSGKTTLARIIAKEVDAEFIEISAVTSGKKDVERIVEHARQNWNLQLRTILFVDEIHRFNKAQQDAFLPHVESGLITLIGATTENPSFEVITPLLSRTRVLVLQPHAKKDLMAILKRAVELEKAQKRIGEDALDYIAELSGGDARVALGNLELSLGLAKKVTIETVKSAAQKRLPGYDKHGDMHYDVISAFIKSMRGSDVDATLYYLARMIDAGEDPKFIARRMVIFASEDIGLAGNGALGLALNAFQAVERIGMPESQYILFHVASALAKSEKSRRTTDAMNRAMSLAKQYNDLPVPLHIRNAPTKLMKDLGYSKGYQWKADFKHKQGFLPDELKDETIF
;
A
#
# COMPACT_ATOMS: atom_id res chain seq x y z
N MET A 1 5.98 -24.64 -16.43
CA MET A 1 5.24 -24.68 -15.15
C MET A 1 4.12 -23.64 -15.00
N ARG A 2 4.12 -22.55 -15.74
CA ARG A 2 3.02 -21.57 -15.64
C ARG A 2 1.73 -22.18 -16.22
N PRO A 3 0.56 -21.94 -15.57
CA PRO A 3 -0.74 -22.28 -16.14
C PRO A 3 -0.93 -21.62 -17.51
N GLU A 4 -1.63 -22.32 -18.42
CA GLU A 4 -1.89 -21.83 -19.77
C GLU A 4 -3.32 -21.38 -19.99
N THR A 5 -4.25 -21.90 -19.20
CA THR A 5 -5.69 -21.62 -19.24
C THR A 5 -6.18 -21.25 -17.84
N LEU A 6 -7.38 -20.67 -17.74
CA LEU A 6 -8.00 -20.40 -16.43
C LEU A 6 -8.27 -21.68 -15.63
N ASP A 7 -8.51 -22.80 -16.29
CA ASP A 7 -8.75 -24.11 -15.65
C ASP A 7 -7.48 -24.68 -15.01
N ASP A 8 -6.33 -24.30 -15.50
CA ASP A 8 -5.03 -24.69 -14.93
C ASP A 8 -4.65 -23.92 -13.66
N VAL A 9 -5.33 -22.82 -13.37
CA VAL A 9 -5.01 -21.98 -12.22
C VAL A 9 -5.48 -22.64 -10.94
N ILE A 10 -4.56 -22.84 -10.02
CA ILE A 10 -4.82 -23.41 -8.70
C ILE A 10 -5.07 -22.26 -7.71
N GLY A 11 -6.12 -22.38 -6.89
CA GLY A 11 -6.55 -21.34 -5.95
C GLY A 11 -7.39 -20.25 -6.60
N GLN A 12 -7.54 -19.10 -5.96
CA GLN A 12 -8.32 -17.93 -6.42
C GLN A 12 -9.77 -18.26 -6.84
N THR A 13 -10.41 -19.23 -6.20
CA THR A 13 -11.74 -19.76 -6.58
C THR A 13 -12.83 -18.68 -6.63
N HIS A 14 -12.70 -17.63 -5.82
CA HIS A 14 -13.61 -16.48 -5.79
C HIS A 14 -13.51 -15.57 -7.04
N LEU A 15 -12.47 -15.73 -7.88
CA LEU A 15 -12.30 -15.00 -9.14
C LEU A 15 -12.52 -15.89 -10.37
N LEU A 16 -12.48 -17.21 -10.20
CA LEU A 16 -12.43 -18.20 -11.28
C LEU A 16 -13.71 -19.00 -11.44
N GLY A 17 -14.74 -18.78 -10.61
CA GLY A 17 -16.03 -19.43 -10.73
C GLY A 17 -16.74 -19.12 -12.07
N ASP A 18 -17.65 -19.98 -12.53
CA ASP A 18 -18.33 -19.86 -13.84
C ASP A 18 -19.05 -18.52 -14.06
N LYS A 19 -19.53 -17.90 -12.99
CA LYS A 19 -20.21 -16.61 -13.02
C LYS A 19 -19.29 -15.42 -12.74
N GLU A 20 -18.04 -15.70 -12.42
CA GLU A 20 -17.08 -14.68 -12.02
C GLU A 20 -16.52 -13.93 -13.23
N ILE A 21 -16.03 -12.70 -12.96
CA ILE A 21 -15.68 -11.74 -13.99
C ILE A 21 -14.60 -12.26 -14.95
N LEU A 22 -13.60 -12.99 -14.46
CA LEU A 22 -12.52 -13.51 -15.31
C LEU A 22 -13.05 -14.54 -16.32
N ARG A 23 -13.96 -15.42 -15.91
CA ARG A 23 -14.62 -16.35 -16.81
C ARG A 23 -15.49 -15.64 -17.85
N GLN A 24 -16.18 -14.57 -17.46
CA GLN A 24 -17.01 -13.79 -18.39
C GLN A 24 -16.15 -13.05 -19.42
N ILE A 25 -15.03 -12.45 -19.04
CA ILE A 25 -14.07 -11.82 -19.96
C ILE A 25 -13.62 -12.81 -21.02
N VAL A 26 -13.19 -13.98 -20.61
CA VAL A 26 -12.71 -15.02 -21.53
C VAL A 26 -13.83 -15.54 -22.41
N LYS A 27 -15.00 -15.86 -21.85
CA LYS A 27 -16.16 -16.36 -22.60
C LYS A 27 -16.63 -15.39 -23.68
N ASN A 28 -16.67 -14.10 -23.35
CA ASN A 28 -17.14 -13.07 -24.28
C ASN A 28 -16.03 -12.59 -25.23
N ARG A 29 -14.77 -12.95 -24.96
CA ARG A 29 -13.58 -12.43 -25.65
C ARG A 29 -13.49 -10.89 -25.63
N GLU A 30 -14.01 -10.28 -24.57
CA GLU A 30 -14.01 -8.83 -24.38
C GLU A 30 -13.15 -8.47 -23.18
N PRO A 31 -11.87 -8.14 -23.37
CA PRO A 31 -10.99 -7.74 -22.28
C PRO A 31 -11.43 -6.38 -21.75
N ILE A 32 -11.46 -6.28 -20.42
CA ILE A 32 -11.69 -5.03 -19.69
C ILE A 32 -10.44 -4.63 -18.93
N SER A 33 -10.29 -3.35 -18.66
CA SER A 33 -9.17 -2.87 -17.87
C SER A 33 -9.34 -3.26 -16.39
N LEU A 34 -8.25 -3.79 -15.80
CA LEU A 34 -8.23 -4.38 -14.46
C LEU A 34 -7.08 -3.81 -13.63
N ILE A 35 -7.28 -3.77 -12.32
CA ILE A 35 -6.20 -3.70 -11.33
C ILE A 35 -6.20 -5.00 -10.53
N LEU A 36 -5.13 -5.77 -10.66
CA LEU A 36 -4.90 -6.99 -9.90
C LEU A 36 -4.14 -6.65 -8.61
N TRP A 37 -4.84 -6.66 -7.49
CA TRP A 37 -4.27 -6.35 -6.18
C TRP A 37 -4.13 -7.62 -5.35
N GLY A 38 -2.96 -7.81 -4.74
CA GLY A 38 -2.71 -8.92 -3.83
C GLY A 38 -1.23 -9.18 -3.60
N PRO A 39 -0.91 -10.08 -2.64
CA PRO A 39 0.47 -10.32 -2.20
C PRO A 39 1.35 -10.87 -3.32
N PRO A 40 2.70 -10.83 -3.13
CA PRO A 40 3.63 -11.47 -4.05
C PRO A 40 3.30 -12.95 -4.23
N GLY A 41 3.58 -13.50 -5.42
CA GLY A 41 3.35 -14.90 -5.71
C GLY A 41 1.89 -15.38 -5.79
N SER A 42 0.91 -14.49 -5.68
CA SER A 42 -0.54 -14.81 -5.79
C SER A 42 -1.03 -15.11 -7.21
N GLY A 43 -0.19 -14.90 -8.24
CA GLY A 43 -0.52 -15.23 -9.63
C GLY A 43 -0.93 -14.06 -10.52
N LYS A 44 -0.78 -12.79 -10.11
CA LYS A 44 -1.18 -11.59 -10.88
C LYS A 44 -0.72 -11.61 -12.34
N THR A 45 0.57 -11.71 -12.58
CA THR A 45 1.16 -11.74 -13.93
C THR A 45 0.71 -12.97 -14.73
N THR A 46 0.52 -14.10 -14.05
CA THR A 46 0.05 -15.35 -14.68
C THR A 46 -1.38 -15.18 -15.19
N LEU A 47 -2.28 -14.65 -14.37
CA LEU A 47 -3.67 -14.38 -14.76
C LEU A 47 -3.75 -13.38 -15.92
N ALA A 48 -2.95 -12.30 -15.89
CA ALA A 48 -2.93 -11.31 -16.97
C ALA A 48 -2.52 -11.95 -18.31
N ARG A 49 -1.50 -12.83 -18.31
CA ARG A 49 -1.06 -13.54 -19.53
C ARG A 49 -2.11 -14.54 -20.04
N ILE A 50 -2.77 -15.27 -19.13
CA ILE A 50 -3.85 -16.19 -19.50
C ILE A 50 -4.99 -15.42 -20.15
N ILE A 51 -5.43 -14.31 -19.54
CA ILE A 51 -6.50 -13.46 -20.08
C ILE A 51 -6.13 -13.02 -21.51
N ALA A 52 -4.92 -12.50 -21.73
CA ALA A 52 -4.49 -12.04 -23.04
C ALA A 52 -4.50 -13.15 -24.09
N LYS A 53 -4.01 -14.34 -23.73
CA LYS A 53 -4.02 -15.52 -24.59
C LYS A 53 -5.43 -15.96 -24.96
N GLU A 54 -6.32 -16.04 -23.97
CA GLU A 54 -7.70 -16.53 -24.15
C GLU A 54 -8.60 -15.56 -24.95
N VAL A 55 -8.28 -14.25 -24.94
CA VAL A 55 -9.04 -13.25 -25.72
C VAL A 55 -8.38 -12.90 -27.05
N ASP A 56 -7.31 -13.59 -27.43
CA ASP A 56 -6.56 -13.36 -28.68
C ASP A 56 -6.00 -11.92 -28.77
N ALA A 57 -5.45 -11.40 -27.67
CA ALA A 57 -4.85 -10.07 -27.63
C ALA A 57 -3.33 -10.13 -27.53
N GLU A 58 -2.65 -9.17 -28.12
CA GLU A 58 -1.21 -9.01 -27.91
C GLU A 58 -0.94 -8.55 -26.47
N PHE A 59 -0.04 -9.26 -25.81
CA PHE A 59 0.36 -8.99 -24.43
C PHE A 59 1.69 -8.25 -24.36
N ILE A 60 1.64 -6.99 -23.95
CA ILE A 60 2.82 -6.16 -23.72
C ILE A 60 3.01 -5.99 -22.22
N GLU A 61 4.20 -6.35 -21.71
CA GLU A 61 4.53 -6.27 -20.29
C GLU A 61 5.58 -5.19 -20.05
N ILE A 62 5.32 -4.32 -19.08
CA ILE A 62 6.27 -3.34 -18.56
C ILE A 62 6.31 -3.38 -17.05
N SER A 63 7.45 -2.99 -16.49
CA SER A 63 7.60 -2.77 -15.05
C SER A 63 7.64 -1.26 -14.77
N ALA A 64 6.79 -0.80 -13.87
CA ALA A 64 6.78 0.60 -13.45
C ALA A 64 8.08 1.03 -12.74
N VAL A 65 8.90 0.06 -12.28
CA VAL A 65 10.20 0.33 -11.66
C VAL A 65 11.25 0.79 -12.69
N THR A 66 11.21 0.22 -13.89
CA THR A 66 12.24 0.43 -14.94
C THR A 66 11.78 1.24 -16.13
N SER A 67 10.47 1.41 -16.31
CA SER A 67 9.88 2.05 -17.50
C SER A 67 9.53 3.51 -17.24
N GLY A 68 9.65 4.33 -18.30
CA GLY A 68 9.37 5.75 -18.27
C GLY A 68 8.37 6.20 -19.33
N LYS A 69 8.17 7.54 -19.44
CA LYS A 69 7.22 8.14 -20.39
C LYS A 69 7.46 7.70 -21.85
N LYS A 70 8.73 7.62 -22.26
CA LYS A 70 9.10 7.19 -23.64
C LYS A 70 8.67 5.76 -23.95
N ASP A 71 8.70 4.88 -22.94
CA ASP A 71 8.26 3.50 -23.13
C ASP A 71 6.75 3.43 -23.34
N VAL A 72 5.99 4.25 -22.59
CA VAL A 72 4.54 4.37 -22.75
C VAL A 72 4.20 4.90 -24.16
N GLU A 73 4.87 5.95 -24.63
CA GLU A 73 4.66 6.51 -25.97
C GLU A 73 4.91 5.48 -27.08
N ARG A 74 5.99 4.68 -26.96
CA ARG A 74 6.31 3.59 -27.91
C ARG A 74 5.24 2.51 -27.90
N ILE A 75 4.72 2.13 -26.73
CA ILE A 75 3.66 1.13 -26.62
C ILE A 75 2.35 1.63 -27.23
N VAL A 76 2.03 2.90 -27.03
CA VAL A 76 0.84 3.53 -27.62
C VAL A 76 0.92 3.49 -29.15
N GLU A 77 2.09 3.79 -29.73
CA GLU A 77 2.27 3.73 -31.18
C GLU A 77 2.14 2.30 -31.71
N HIS A 78 2.70 1.33 -30.98
CA HIS A 78 2.55 -0.08 -31.31
C HIS A 78 1.08 -0.54 -31.21
N ALA A 79 0.36 -0.12 -30.19
CA ALA A 79 -1.06 -0.41 -30.05
C ALA A 79 -1.91 0.19 -31.18
N ARG A 80 -1.53 1.35 -31.73
CA ARG A 80 -2.18 1.91 -32.94
C ARG A 80 -1.97 1.05 -34.18
N GLN A 81 -0.77 0.50 -34.35
CA GLN A 81 -0.49 -0.43 -35.43
C GLN A 81 -1.33 -1.70 -35.30
N ASN A 82 -1.42 -2.26 -34.12
CA ASN A 82 -2.27 -3.40 -33.82
C ASN A 82 -3.75 -3.12 -34.12
N TRP A 83 -4.23 -1.95 -33.69
CA TRP A 83 -5.61 -1.53 -33.91
C TRP A 83 -5.96 -1.51 -35.43
N ASN A 84 -5.05 -1.04 -36.27
CA ASN A 84 -5.22 -1.05 -37.71
C ASN A 84 -5.27 -2.48 -38.31
N LEU A 85 -4.66 -3.44 -37.58
CA LEU A 85 -4.69 -4.86 -37.92
C LEU A 85 -5.84 -5.63 -37.25
N GLN A 86 -6.75 -4.92 -36.58
CA GLN A 86 -7.85 -5.49 -35.79
C GLN A 86 -7.37 -6.40 -34.64
N LEU A 87 -6.14 -6.21 -34.19
CA LEU A 87 -5.55 -6.90 -33.06
C LEU A 87 -5.66 -6.03 -31.78
N ARG A 88 -6.22 -6.59 -30.73
CA ARG A 88 -6.31 -5.91 -29.42
C ARG A 88 -4.98 -5.93 -28.71
N THR A 89 -4.70 -4.87 -27.93
CA THR A 89 -3.48 -4.77 -27.12
C THR A 89 -3.84 -4.73 -25.64
N ILE A 90 -3.33 -5.70 -24.90
CA ILE A 90 -3.35 -5.70 -23.43
C ILE A 90 -1.99 -5.24 -22.92
N LEU A 91 -1.97 -4.11 -22.24
CA LEU A 91 -0.81 -3.60 -21.54
C LEU A 91 -0.83 -4.04 -20.08
N PHE A 92 0.11 -4.91 -19.72
CA PHE A 92 0.34 -5.28 -18.35
C PHE A 92 1.41 -4.39 -17.72
N VAL A 93 1.05 -3.72 -16.63
CA VAL A 93 1.96 -2.86 -15.86
C VAL A 93 2.21 -3.51 -14.50
N ASP A 94 3.40 -4.09 -14.33
CA ASP A 94 3.79 -4.65 -13.03
C ASP A 94 4.19 -3.53 -12.07
N GLU A 95 3.76 -3.65 -10.80
CA GLU A 95 3.98 -2.68 -9.74
C GLU A 95 3.50 -1.25 -10.12
N ILE A 96 2.28 -1.13 -10.64
CA ILE A 96 1.71 0.14 -11.17
C ILE A 96 1.78 1.28 -10.16
N HIS A 97 1.78 1.01 -8.86
CA HIS A 97 1.93 1.98 -7.78
C HIS A 97 3.29 2.72 -7.80
N ARG A 98 4.29 2.21 -8.50
CA ARG A 98 5.59 2.86 -8.68
C ARG A 98 5.59 3.99 -9.71
N PHE A 99 4.60 4.03 -10.58
CA PHE A 99 4.40 5.18 -11.46
C PHE A 99 3.86 6.37 -10.68
N ASN A 100 4.45 7.55 -10.90
CA ASN A 100 3.90 8.79 -10.36
C ASN A 100 2.57 9.14 -11.05
N LYS A 101 1.82 10.12 -10.49
CA LYS A 101 0.50 10.51 -10.99
C LYS A 101 0.50 10.91 -12.46
N ALA A 102 1.51 11.65 -12.92
CA ALA A 102 1.62 12.08 -14.32
C ALA A 102 1.87 10.90 -15.30
N GLN A 103 2.59 9.86 -14.84
CA GLN A 103 2.79 8.65 -15.61
C GLN A 103 1.52 7.80 -15.68
N GLN A 104 0.76 7.72 -14.59
CA GLN A 104 -0.53 7.05 -14.57
C GLN A 104 -1.56 7.79 -15.44
N ASP A 105 -1.59 9.13 -15.39
CA ASP A 105 -2.45 9.97 -16.23
C ASP A 105 -2.19 9.75 -17.74
N ALA A 106 -0.96 9.44 -18.13
CA ALA A 106 -0.60 9.19 -19.53
C ALA A 106 -1.34 7.99 -20.15
N PHE A 107 -1.85 7.05 -19.33
CA PHE A 107 -2.64 5.91 -19.85
C PHE A 107 -4.10 6.28 -20.13
N LEU A 108 -4.66 7.29 -19.45
CA LEU A 108 -6.10 7.58 -19.48
C LEU A 108 -6.68 7.74 -20.88
N PRO A 109 -6.11 8.58 -21.77
CA PRO A 109 -6.69 8.76 -23.12
C PRO A 109 -6.77 7.46 -23.94
N HIS A 110 -5.81 6.55 -23.68
CA HIS A 110 -5.67 5.31 -24.43
C HIS A 110 -6.55 4.18 -23.87
N VAL A 111 -6.81 4.22 -22.56
CA VAL A 111 -7.78 3.33 -21.89
C VAL A 111 -9.21 3.78 -22.21
N GLU A 112 -9.47 5.08 -22.21
CA GLU A 112 -10.79 5.65 -22.55
C GLU A 112 -11.20 5.39 -24.00
N SER A 113 -10.24 5.49 -24.92
CA SER A 113 -10.50 5.22 -26.35
C SER A 113 -10.59 3.73 -26.68
N GLY A 114 -10.28 2.84 -25.73
CA GLY A 114 -10.20 1.40 -25.96
C GLY A 114 -8.99 0.93 -26.77
N LEU A 115 -8.06 1.84 -27.11
CA LEU A 115 -6.83 1.52 -27.84
C LEU A 115 -5.97 0.52 -27.07
N ILE A 116 -5.94 0.65 -25.75
CA ILE A 116 -5.21 -0.21 -24.83
C ILE A 116 -6.18 -0.71 -23.75
N THR A 117 -6.20 -2.03 -23.52
CA THR A 117 -6.76 -2.60 -22.31
C THR A 117 -5.67 -2.68 -21.26
N LEU A 118 -5.81 -1.95 -20.15
CA LEU A 118 -4.82 -1.91 -19.07
C LEU A 118 -5.07 -3.00 -18.04
N ILE A 119 -4.04 -3.79 -17.73
CA ILE A 119 -4.03 -4.67 -16.55
C ILE A 119 -2.88 -4.22 -15.65
N GLY A 120 -3.19 -3.44 -14.61
CA GLY A 120 -2.21 -3.05 -13.59
C GLY A 120 -2.09 -4.12 -12.51
N ALA A 121 -0.87 -4.46 -12.09
CA ALA A 121 -0.63 -5.29 -10.93
C ALA A 121 -0.01 -4.47 -9.79
N THR A 122 -0.44 -4.73 -8.57
CA THR A 122 0.09 -4.06 -7.39
C THR A 122 0.02 -4.96 -6.16
N THR A 123 0.98 -4.79 -5.27
CA THR A 123 0.95 -5.34 -3.91
C THR A 123 0.38 -4.35 -2.90
N GLU A 124 0.30 -3.06 -3.26
CA GLU A 124 -0.18 -1.99 -2.40
C GLU A 124 -1.66 -1.68 -2.65
N ASN A 125 -2.34 -1.12 -1.64
CA ASN A 125 -3.77 -0.81 -1.76
C ASN A 125 -4.02 0.23 -2.86
N PRO A 126 -4.71 -0.16 -3.95
CA PRO A 126 -4.90 0.71 -5.11
C PRO A 126 -5.68 1.98 -4.79
N SER A 127 -6.49 2.01 -3.73
CA SER A 127 -7.23 3.21 -3.33
C SER A 127 -6.33 4.37 -2.88
N PHE A 128 -5.08 4.10 -2.51
CA PHE A 128 -4.11 5.11 -2.10
C PHE A 128 -3.08 5.41 -3.19
N GLU A 129 -2.75 4.43 -4.00
CA GLU A 129 -1.60 4.46 -4.91
C GLU A 129 -1.97 4.66 -6.38
N VAL A 130 -3.21 4.30 -6.76
CA VAL A 130 -3.70 4.48 -8.13
C VAL A 130 -4.60 5.70 -8.19
N ILE A 131 -4.41 6.55 -9.20
CA ILE A 131 -5.19 7.77 -9.37
C ILE A 131 -6.68 7.47 -9.56
N THR A 132 -7.55 8.28 -8.97
CA THR A 132 -9.01 8.11 -9.03
C THR A 132 -9.56 8.01 -10.47
N PRO A 133 -9.09 8.82 -11.46
CA PRO A 133 -9.56 8.67 -12.84
C PRO A 133 -9.28 7.31 -13.45
N LEU A 134 -8.15 6.67 -13.11
CA LEU A 134 -7.80 5.35 -13.61
C LEU A 134 -8.62 4.27 -12.91
N LEU A 135 -8.82 4.38 -11.58
CA LEU A 135 -9.68 3.48 -10.80
C LEU A 135 -11.12 3.47 -11.30
N SER A 136 -11.66 4.61 -11.70
CA SER A 136 -13.04 4.71 -12.21
C SER A 136 -13.24 3.98 -13.55
N ARG A 137 -12.16 3.68 -14.29
CA ARG A 137 -12.15 3.01 -15.60
C ARG A 137 -11.63 1.58 -15.56
N THR A 138 -11.26 1.12 -14.38
CA THR A 138 -10.73 -0.23 -14.16
C THR A 138 -11.56 -0.97 -13.13
N ARG A 139 -11.54 -2.30 -13.16
CA ARG A 139 -12.08 -3.11 -12.07
C ARG A 139 -10.95 -3.63 -11.20
N VAL A 140 -11.07 -3.43 -9.89
CA VAL A 140 -10.12 -3.98 -8.93
C VAL A 140 -10.50 -5.41 -8.60
N LEU A 141 -9.57 -6.34 -8.82
CA LEU A 141 -9.71 -7.74 -8.43
C LEU A 141 -8.69 -8.06 -7.35
N VAL A 142 -9.18 -8.55 -6.21
CA VAL A 142 -8.34 -8.85 -5.04
C VAL A 142 -7.90 -10.32 -5.11
N LEU A 143 -6.60 -10.55 -5.24
CA LEU A 143 -6.02 -11.88 -5.15
C LEU A 143 -5.63 -12.19 -3.70
N GLN A 144 -5.93 -13.39 -3.26
CA GLN A 144 -5.58 -13.86 -1.92
C GLN A 144 -4.24 -14.61 -1.93
N PRO A 145 -3.50 -14.68 -0.81
CA PRO A 145 -2.40 -15.61 -0.68
C PRO A 145 -2.90 -17.04 -0.88
N HIS A 146 -2.08 -17.88 -1.48
CA HIS A 146 -2.46 -19.29 -1.66
C HIS A 146 -2.61 -19.99 -0.32
N ALA A 147 -3.70 -20.75 -0.15
CA ALA A 147 -3.82 -21.64 0.99
C ALA A 147 -2.78 -22.77 0.91
N LYS A 148 -2.40 -23.36 2.05
CA LYS A 148 -1.43 -24.46 2.09
C LYS A 148 -1.79 -25.61 1.12
N LYS A 149 -3.07 -25.96 1.03
CA LYS A 149 -3.58 -26.97 0.09
C LYS A 149 -3.31 -26.62 -1.38
N ASP A 150 -3.42 -25.33 -1.72
CA ASP A 150 -3.20 -24.85 -3.08
C ASP A 150 -1.71 -24.87 -3.43
N LEU A 151 -0.85 -24.44 -2.48
CA LEU A 151 0.61 -24.57 -2.63
C LEU A 151 1.05 -26.02 -2.79
N MET A 152 0.47 -26.95 -2.02
CA MET A 152 0.72 -28.40 -2.17
C MET A 152 0.36 -28.90 -3.56
N ALA A 153 -0.78 -28.48 -4.11
CA ALA A 153 -1.19 -28.85 -5.46
C ALA A 153 -0.23 -28.27 -6.52
N ILE A 154 0.20 -27.00 -6.38
CA ILE A 154 1.20 -26.35 -7.24
C ILE A 154 2.54 -27.11 -7.19
N LEU A 155 3.01 -27.45 -6.00
CA LEU A 155 4.27 -28.17 -5.80
C LEU A 155 4.21 -29.59 -6.37
N LYS A 156 3.12 -30.34 -6.15
CA LYS A 156 2.91 -31.67 -6.72
C LYS A 156 2.94 -31.63 -8.25
N ARG A 157 2.24 -30.67 -8.86
CA ARG A 157 2.27 -30.44 -10.33
C ARG A 157 3.69 -30.13 -10.80
N ALA A 158 4.44 -29.31 -10.07
CA ALA A 158 5.83 -28.99 -10.41
C ALA A 158 6.74 -30.23 -10.34
N VAL A 159 6.61 -31.06 -9.31
CA VAL A 159 7.35 -32.31 -9.14
C VAL A 159 7.05 -33.30 -10.27
N GLU A 160 5.81 -33.35 -10.74
CA GLU A 160 5.40 -34.20 -11.88
C GLU A 160 6.06 -33.73 -13.18
N LEU A 161 6.03 -32.45 -13.47
CA LEU A 161 6.64 -31.88 -14.67
C LEU A 161 8.15 -32.07 -14.70
N GLU A 162 8.82 -31.94 -13.55
CA GLU A 162 10.26 -32.19 -13.39
C GLU A 162 10.63 -33.68 -13.28
N LYS A 163 9.65 -34.59 -13.31
CA LYS A 163 9.84 -36.06 -13.14
C LYS A 163 10.59 -36.40 -11.85
N ALA A 164 10.33 -35.61 -10.79
CA ALA A 164 11.09 -35.68 -9.52
C ALA A 164 10.33 -36.43 -8.41
N GLN A 165 9.26 -37.18 -8.70
CA GLN A 165 8.40 -37.84 -7.70
C GLN A 165 9.17 -38.78 -6.77
N LYS A 166 10.21 -39.44 -7.28
CA LYS A 166 11.05 -40.34 -6.49
C LYS A 166 12.13 -39.62 -5.64
N ARG A 167 12.26 -38.31 -5.84
CA ARG A 167 13.32 -37.50 -5.21
C ARG A 167 12.87 -36.73 -4.00
N ILE A 168 11.55 -36.49 -3.83
CA ILE A 168 11.00 -35.68 -2.75
C ILE A 168 9.75 -36.35 -2.19
N GLY A 169 9.67 -36.43 -0.86
CA GLY A 169 8.51 -36.94 -0.14
C GLY A 169 7.46 -35.86 0.15
N GLU A 170 6.28 -36.31 0.56
CA GLU A 170 5.15 -35.42 0.86
C GLU A 170 5.42 -34.53 2.08
N ASP A 171 6.17 -35.02 3.06
CA ASP A 171 6.63 -34.29 4.25
C ASP A 171 7.51 -33.08 3.91
N ALA A 172 8.44 -33.25 2.95
CA ALA A 172 9.28 -32.16 2.48
C ALA A 172 8.49 -31.13 1.65
N LEU A 173 7.51 -31.58 0.85
CA LEU A 173 6.60 -30.67 0.12
C LEU A 173 5.69 -29.88 1.08
N ASP A 174 5.17 -30.53 2.10
CA ASP A 174 4.35 -29.89 3.14
C ASP A 174 5.14 -28.81 3.88
N TYR A 175 6.39 -29.11 4.22
CA TYR A 175 7.29 -28.14 4.86
C TYR A 175 7.63 -26.95 3.95
N ILE A 176 7.84 -27.18 2.63
CA ILE A 176 8.02 -26.09 1.65
C ILE A 176 6.78 -25.20 1.60
N ALA A 177 5.58 -25.80 1.55
CA ALA A 177 4.32 -25.08 1.49
C ALA A 177 4.10 -24.20 2.73
N GLU A 178 4.41 -24.72 3.92
CA GLU A 178 4.32 -23.99 5.18
C GLU A 178 5.30 -22.80 5.23
N LEU A 179 6.54 -23.04 4.86
CA LEU A 179 7.61 -22.02 4.87
C LEU A 179 7.37 -20.90 3.87
N SER A 180 6.55 -21.15 2.85
CA SER A 180 6.32 -20.19 1.75
C SER A 180 5.23 -19.16 2.04
N GLY A 181 4.50 -19.27 3.14
CA GLY A 181 3.56 -18.25 3.63
C GLY A 181 2.50 -17.79 2.61
N GLY A 182 2.09 -18.66 1.67
CA GLY A 182 1.11 -18.34 0.62
C GLY A 182 1.70 -17.85 -0.70
N ASP A 183 3.03 -17.69 -0.81
CA ASP A 183 3.73 -17.24 -2.02
C ASP A 183 4.16 -18.45 -2.87
N ALA A 184 3.50 -18.65 -4.02
CA ALA A 184 3.82 -19.74 -4.95
C ALA A 184 5.21 -19.61 -5.60
N ARG A 185 5.73 -18.37 -5.78
CA ARG A 185 7.06 -18.14 -6.34
C ARG A 185 8.14 -18.60 -5.36
N VAL A 186 7.94 -18.29 -4.06
CA VAL A 186 8.82 -18.75 -2.98
C VAL A 186 8.77 -20.26 -2.88
N ALA A 187 7.57 -20.87 -2.92
CA ALA A 187 7.41 -22.32 -2.87
C ALA A 187 8.14 -23.03 -4.00
N LEU A 188 7.92 -22.61 -5.24
CA LEU A 188 8.58 -23.17 -6.42
C LEU A 188 10.11 -22.96 -6.40
N GLY A 189 10.57 -21.78 -5.96
CA GLY A 189 11.99 -21.50 -5.83
C GLY A 189 12.68 -22.36 -4.76
N ASN A 190 12.02 -22.61 -3.62
CA ASN A 190 12.55 -23.53 -2.60
C ASN A 190 12.58 -24.98 -3.09
N LEU A 191 11.56 -25.40 -3.85
CA LEU A 191 11.56 -26.72 -4.49
C LEU A 191 12.73 -26.89 -5.48
N GLU A 192 12.89 -25.92 -6.39
CA GLU A 192 13.97 -25.93 -7.39
C GLU A 192 15.36 -26.01 -6.73
N LEU A 193 15.62 -25.13 -5.74
CA LEU A 193 16.87 -25.13 -4.99
C LEU A 193 17.11 -26.47 -4.26
N SER A 194 16.08 -27.02 -3.62
CA SER A 194 16.17 -28.28 -2.90
C SER A 194 16.48 -29.45 -3.85
N LEU A 195 15.84 -29.50 -5.01
CA LEU A 195 16.13 -30.49 -6.05
C LEU A 195 17.53 -30.32 -6.64
N GLY A 196 18.07 -29.11 -6.71
CA GLY A 196 19.43 -28.84 -7.13
C GLY A 196 20.49 -29.28 -6.12
N LEU A 197 20.17 -29.21 -4.82
CA LEU A 197 21.12 -29.52 -3.74
C LEU A 197 21.27 -31.01 -3.45
N ALA A 198 20.24 -31.83 -3.67
CA ALA A 198 20.28 -33.25 -3.30
C ALA A 198 19.55 -34.16 -4.28
N LYS A 199 20.06 -35.38 -4.46
CA LYS A 199 19.38 -36.43 -5.23
C LYS A 199 18.10 -36.92 -4.54
N LYS A 200 18.05 -36.89 -3.20
CA LYS A 200 16.89 -37.17 -2.37
C LYS A 200 16.66 -36.00 -1.43
N VAL A 201 15.54 -35.32 -1.56
CA VAL A 201 15.19 -34.11 -0.80
C VAL A 201 14.49 -34.52 0.50
N THR A 202 15.06 -34.08 1.63
CA THR A 202 14.49 -34.22 2.99
C THR A 202 14.16 -32.84 3.54
N ILE A 203 13.53 -32.77 4.70
CA ILE A 203 13.25 -31.50 5.41
C ILE A 203 14.55 -30.73 5.69
N GLU A 204 15.64 -31.44 6.05
CA GLU A 204 16.95 -30.80 6.28
C GLU A 204 17.51 -30.18 5.00
N THR A 205 17.31 -30.82 3.84
CA THR A 205 17.67 -30.25 2.54
C THR A 205 16.90 -28.96 2.28
N VAL A 206 15.59 -28.95 2.57
CA VAL A 206 14.73 -27.75 2.42
C VAL A 206 15.19 -26.65 3.36
N LYS A 207 15.48 -26.95 4.64
CA LYS A 207 16.02 -25.98 5.60
C LYS A 207 17.31 -25.34 5.08
N SER A 208 18.23 -26.15 4.56
CA SER A 208 19.49 -25.67 3.99
C SER A 208 19.28 -24.81 2.73
N ALA A 209 18.31 -25.14 1.89
CA ALA A 209 17.92 -24.36 0.73
C ALA A 209 17.34 -23.01 1.13
N ALA A 210 16.45 -22.99 2.13
CA ALA A 210 15.78 -21.81 2.65
C ALA A 210 16.74 -20.85 3.37
N GLN A 211 17.71 -21.36 4.15
CA GLN A 211 18.72 -20.54 4.83
C GLN A 211 19.66 -19.78 3.88
N LYS A 212 19.84 -20.27 2.66
CA LYS A 212 20.61 -19.56 1.61
C LYS A 212 19.84 -18.40 0.97
N ARG A 213 18.55 -18.30 1.22
CA ARG A 213 17.72 -17.15 0.85
C ARG A 213 17.65 -16.22 2.07
N LEU A 214 18.29 -15.06 2.00
CA LEU A 214 17.95 -13.96 2.91
C LEU A 214 16.45 -13.73 2.79
N PRO A 215 15.68 -13.69 3.90
CA PRO A 215 14.27 -13.33 3.86
C PRO A 215 14.18 -11.97 3.18
N GLY A 216 13.68 -11.92 1.95
CA GLY A 216 13.28 -10.68 1.33
C GLY A 216 12.02 -10.21 2.06
N TYR A 217 12.21 -9.43 3.13
CA TYR A 217 11.11 -8.68 3.72
C TYR A 217 10.59 -7.73 2.66
N ASP A 218 9.35 -7.95 2.23
CA ASP A 218 8.66 -7.03 1.34
C ASP A 218 8.30 -5.79 2.15
N LYS A 219 9.20 -4.78 2.11
CA LYS A 219 9.05 -3.50 2.82
C LYS A 219 7.81 -2.69 2.37
N HIS A 220 7.09 -3.17 1.36
CA HIS A 220 6.01 -2.45 0.70
C HIS A 220 4.71 -3.28 0.54
N GLY A 221 4.61 -4.48 1.13
CA GLY A 221 3.41 -5.32 1.05
C GLY A 221 2.36 -5.02 2.13
N ASP A 222 1.13 -5.54 1.94
CA ASP A 222 -0.01 -5.39 2.87
C ASP A 222 0.35 -5.79 4.32
N MET A 223 1.23 -6.78 4.52
CA MET A 223 1.72 -7.17 5.85
C MET A 223 2.45 -6.04 6.58
N HIS A 224 3.16 -5.17 5.85
CA HIS A 224 3.80 -3.99 6.43
C HIS A 224 2.76 -3.01 6.99
N TYR A 225 1.71 -2.71 6.20
CA TYR A 225 0.63 -1.82 6.63
C TYR A 225 -0.20 -2.42 7.76
N ASP A 226 -0.41 -3.72 7.78
CA ASP A 226 -1.14 -4.41 8.85
C ASP A 226 -0.38 -4.38 10.17
N VAL A 227 0.93 -4.67 10.17
CA VAL A 227 1.74 -4.68 11.39
C VAL A 227 1.91 -3.28 11.96
N ILE A 228 2.18 -2.26 11.13
CA ILE A 228 2.26 -0.87 11.60
C ILE A 228 0.90 -0.35 12.10
N SER A 229 -0.20 -0.74 11.44
CA SER A 229 -1.55 -0.41 11.89
C SER A 229 -1.88 -1.07 13.23
N ALA A 230 -1.49 -2.33 13.43
CA ALA A 230 -1.63 -3.04 14.68
C ALA A 230 -0.80 -2.38 15.79
N PHE A 231 0.45 -1.99 15.52
CA PHE A 231 1.32 -1.24 16.42
C PHE A 231 0.66 0.06 16.91
N ILE A 232 0.18 0.89 15.98
CA ILE A 232 -0.51 2.15 16.31
C ILE A 232 -1.80 1.90 17.09
N LYS A 233 -2.62 0.93 16.68
CA LYS A 233 -3.87 0.59 17.36
C LYS A 233 -3.64 0.06 18.78
N SER A 234 -2.57 -0.71 19.01
CA SER A 234 -2.18 -1.20 20.32
C SER A 234 -1.76 -0.04 21.25
N MET A 235 -0.95 0.91 20.77
CA MET A 235 -0.63 2.13 21.52
C MET A 235 -1.88 2.94 21.85
N ARG A 236 -2.82 3.07 20.90
CA ARG A 236 -4.10 3.78 21.09
C ARG A 236 -4.98 3.10 22.12
N GLY A 237 -5.00 1.77 22.13
CA GLY A 237 -5.70 0.94 23.11
C GLY A 237 -5.00 0.85 24.47
N SER A 238 -3.82 1.48 24.64
CA SER A 238 -2.99 1.40 25.85
C SER A 238 -2.53 -0.03 26.21
N ASP A 239 -2.51 -0.93 25.22
CA ASP A 239 -1.97 -2.29 25.36
C ASP A 239 -0.46 -2.25 25.10
N VAL A 240 0.32 -2.21 26.17
CA VAL A 240 1.78 -2.13 26.11
C VAL A 240 2.37 -3.43 25.54
N ASP A 241 1.86 -4.57 25.96
CA ASP A 241 2.40 -5.88 25.55
C ASP A 241 2.23 -6.10 24.04
N ALA A 242 1.03 -5.84 23.52
CA ALA A 242 0.78 -5.88 22.08
C ALA A 242 1.62 -4.84 21.32
N THR A 243 1.79 -3.62 21.87
CA THR A 243 2.64 -2.59 21.29
C THR A 243 4.08 -3.08 21.10
N LEU A 244 4.66 -3.65 22.16
CA LEU A 244 6.04 -4.15 22.13
C LEU A 244 6.19 -5.38 21.23
N TYR A 245 5.19 -6.24 21.18
CA TYR A 245 5.18 -7.39 20.27
C TYR A 245 5.18 -6.96 18.81
N TYR A 246 4.31 -6.04 18.41
CA TYR A 246 4.28 -5.56 17.02
C TYR A 246 5.52 -4.72 16.65
N LEU A 247 6.10 -3.98 17.61
CA LEU A 247 7.38 -3.30 17.44
C LEU A 247 8.50 -4.32 17.16
N ALA A 248 8.59 -5.38 17.97
CA ALA A 248 9.58 -6.44 17.79
C ALA A 248 9.43 -7.10 16.40
N ARG A 249 8.20 -7.39 15.98
CA ARG A 249 7.93 -7.94 14.64
C ARG A 249 8.40 -7.04 13.50
N MET A 250 8.22 -5.72 13.62
CA MET A 250 8.72 -4.77 12.61
C MET A 250 10.25 -4.77 12.56
N ILE A 251 10.91 -4.77 13.71
CA ILE A 251 12.37 -4.75 13.80
C ILE A 251 12.97 -6.05 13.25
N ASP A 252 12.42 -7.21 13.66
CA ASP A 252 12.86 -8.54 13.18
C ASP A 252 12.67 -8.68 11.66
N ALA A 253 11.60 -8.11 11.14
CA ALA A 253 11.32 -8.05 9.73
C ALA A 253 12.19 -7.04 8.95
N GLY A 254 13.09 -6.30 9.60
CA GLY A 254 14.02 -5.35 8.97
C GLY A 254 13.37 -4.03 8.55
N GLU A 255 12.26 -3.62 9.19
CA GLU A 255 11.62 -2.32 8.98
C GLU A 255 12.59 -1.16 9.26
N ASP A 256 12.45 -0.07 8.51
CA ASP A 256 13.24 1.13 8.74
C ASP A 256 12.95 1.72 10.14
N PRO A 257 13.93 1.74 11.05
CA PRO A 257 13.75 2.29 12.39
C PRO A 257 13.28 3.75 12.38
N LYS A 258 13.67 4.52 11.37
CA LYS A 258 13.22 5.92 11.18
C LYS A 258 11.73 5.98 10.80
N PHE A 259 11.25 5.02 10.02
CA PHE A 259 9.82 4.92 9.70
C PHE A 259 9.02 4.64 10.98
N ILE A 260 9.44 3.69 11.80
CA ILE A 260 8.79 3.37 13.08
C ILE A 260 8.76 4.62 13.99
N ALA A 261 9.90 5.28 14.17
CA ALA A 261 10.01 6.48 14.98
C ALA A 261 9.13 7.63 14.45
N ARG A 262 9.04 7.81 13.14
CA ARG A 262 8.15 8.80 12.49
C ARG A 262 6.68 8.53 12.82
N ARG A 263 6.26 7.27 12.81
CA ARG A 263 4.89 6.89 13.18
C ARG A 263 4.59 7.19 14.64
N MET A 264 5.56 7.05 15.55
CA MET A 264 5.42 7.43 16.95
C MET A 264 5.26 8.95 17.13
N VAL A 265 5.97 9.77 16.35
CA VAL A 265 5.81 11.24 16.35
C VAL A 265 4.38 11.63 15.93
N ILE A 266 3.86 11.02 14.86
CA ILE A 266 2.48 11.24 14.41
C ILE A 266 1.49 10.85 15.50
N PHE A 267 1.65 9.64 16.08
CA PHE A 267 0.80 9.15 17.16
C PHE A 267 0.76 10.10 18.37
N ALA A 268 1.92 10.64 18.77
CA ALA A 268 2.01 11.59 19.88
C ALA A 268 1.17 12.86 19.64
N SER A 269 1.08 13.35 18.39
CA SER A 269 0.25 14.50 18.03
C SER A 269 -1.22 14.15 17.82
N GLU A 270 -1.50 13.04 17.15
CA GLU A 270 -2.84 12.63 16.72
C GLU A 270 -3.67 12.07 17.88
N ASP A 271 -3.08 11.14 18.66
CA ASP A 271 -3.80 10.34 19.65
C ASP A 271 -3.59 10.83 21.11
N ILE A 272 -2.41 11.34 21.44
CA ILE A 272 -2.13 11.89 22.77
C ILE A 272 -2.48 13.38 22.80
N GLY A 273 -2.00 14.15 21.84
CA GLY A 273 -2.31 15.57 21.71
C GLY A 273 -2.09 16.33 23.02
N LEU A 274 -3.10 17.06 23.46
CA LEU A 274 -3.06 17.88 24.69
C LEU A 274 -3.18 17.09 25.99
N ALA A 275 -3.45 15.79 25.96
CA ALA A 275 -3.44 14.97 27.16
C ALA A 275 -2.01 14.82 27.75
N GLY A 276 -0.98 14.95 26.89
CA GLY A 276 0.41 14.84 27.32
C GLY A 276 1.34 15.73 26.52
N ASN A 277 1.50 17.00 26.92
CA ASN A 277 2.32 18.00 26.21
C ASN A 277 3.79 17.59 25.98
N GLY A 278 4.35 16.67 26.78
CA GLY A 278 5.70 16.13 26.63
C GLY A 278 5.81 15.00 25.58
N ALA A 279 4.70 14.38 25.20
CA ALA A 279 4.70 13.18 24.35
C ALA A 279 5.30 13.44 22.95
N LEU A 280 4.95 14.57 22.32
CA LEU A 280 5.50 14.97 21.03
C LEU A 280 7.02 15.19 21.10
N GLY A 281 7.51 15.88 22.15
CA GLY A 281 8.95 16.09 22.37
C GLY A 281 9.68 14.77 22.61
N LEU A 282 9.12 13.86 23.40
CA LEU A 282 9.67 12.53 23.64
C LEU A 282 9.81 11.73 22.34
N ALA A 283 8.75 11.68 21.52
CA ALA A 283 8.76 10.98 20.25
C ALA A 283 9.73 11.61 19.24
N LEU A 284 9.82 12.94 19.17
CA LEU A 284 10.76 13.66 18.31
C LEU A 284 12.21 13.40 18.70
N ASN A 285 12.51 13.42 20.02
CA ASN A 285 13.84 13.08 20.51
C ASN A 285 14.21 11.64 20.18
N ALA A 286 13.26 10.69 20.27
CA ALA A 286 13.49 9.33 19.83
C ALA A 286 13.81 9.24 18.34
N PHE A 287 13.06 9.95 17.47
CA PHE A 287 13.34 9.99 16.04
C PHE A 287 14.75 10.49 15.74
N GLN A 288 15.17 11.60 16.37
CA GLN A 288 16.52 12.16 16.20
C GLN A 288 17.62 11.22 16.73
N ALA A 289 17.37 10.53 17.85
CA ALA A 289 18.34 9.61 18.41
C ALA A 289 18.49 8.36 17.52
N VAL A 290 17.39 7.79 17.02
CA VAL A 290 17.39 6.67 16.07
C VAL A 290 18.18 7.03 14.80
N GLU A 291 18.00 8.25 14.29
CA GLU A 291 18.72 8.72 13.10
C GLU A 291 20.24 8.83 13.30
N ARG A 292 20.67 9.18 14.52
CA ARG A 292 22.10 9.42 14.84
C ARG A 292 22.83 8.15 15.29
N ILE A 293 22.14 7.28 16.00
CA ILE A 293 22.73 6.09 16.64
C ILE A 293 22.69 4.89 15.68
N GLY A 294 21.55 4.65 15.02
CA GLY A 294 21.36 3.48 14.17
C GLY A 294 21.07 2.19 14.95
N MET A 295 20.95 1.08 14.21
CA MET A 295 20.72 -0.25 14.79
C MET A 295 22.08 -0.93 15.09
N PRO A 296 22.19 -1.80 16.10
CA PRO A 296 21.08 -2.34 16.92
C PRO A 296 20.67 -1.48 18.15
N GLU A 297 21.45 -0.50 18.55
CA GLU A 297 21.28 0.23 19.82
C GLU A 297 19.98 1.04 19.85
N SER A 298 19.49 1.51 18.70
CA SER A 298 18.20 2.23 18.58
C SER A 298 17.00 1.40 19.08
N GLN A 299 17.10 0.08 19.20
CA GLN A 299 16.05 -0.76 19.76
C GLN A 299 15.65 -0.30 21.17
N TYR A 300 16.63 -0.02 22.04
CA TYR A 300 16.36 0.43 23.40
C TYR A 300 15.51 1.71 23.43
N ILE A 301 15.81 2.64 22.52
CA ILE A 301 15.09 3.91 22.41
C ILE A 301 13.66 3.67 21.92
N LEU A 302 13.50 2.86 20.86
CA LEU A 302 12.19 2.55 20.29
C LEU A 302 11.27 1.87 21.29
N PHE A 303 11.76 0.84 22.00
CA PHE A 303 10.98 0.13 23.02
C PHE A 303 10.61 1.01 24.21
N HIS A 304 11.56 1.82 24.70
CA HIS A 304 11.31 2.78 25.79
C HIS A 304 10.20 3.76 25.42
N VAL A 305 10.33 4.43 24.26
CA VAL A 305 9.39 5.48 23.86
C VAL A 305 8.04 4.89 23.47
N ALA A 306 7.99 3.74 22.78
CA ALA A 306 6.73 3.05 22.49
C ALA A 306 5.96 2.68 23.76
N SER A 307 6.67 2.19 24.80
CA SER A 307 6.06 1.89 26.10
C SER A 307 5.49 3.14 26.78
N ALA A 308 6.22 4.25 26.76
CA ALA A 308 5.79 5.52 27.35
C ALA A 308 4.56 6.08 26.61
N LEU A 309 4.55 6.07 25.28
CA LEU A 309 3.43 6.53 24.47
C LEU A 309 2.19 5.65 24.65
N ALA A 310 2.36 4.32 24.75
CA ALA A 310 1.25 3.41 25.01
C ALA A 310 0.59 3.68 26.37
N LYS A 311 1.38 4.02 27.41
CA LYS A 311 0.88 4.34 28.77
C LYS A 311 0.30 5.75 28.89
N SER A 312 0.59 6.66 27.97
CA SER A 312 0.10 8.04 28.04
C SER A 312 -1.42 8.10 27.92
N GLU A 313 -2.06 9.07 28.55
CA GLU A 313 -3.46 9.40 28.30
C GLU A 313 -3.66 9.84 26.84
N LYS A 314 -4.85 9.60 26.30
CA LYS A 314 -5.20 9.92 24.90
C LYS A 314 -6.26 11.02 24.86
N SER A 315 -6.11 11.94 23.89
CA SER A 315 -7.09 12.99 23.62
C SER A 315 -7.17 13.29 22.14
N ARG A 316 -8.30 13.07 21.55
CA ARG A 316 -8.57 13.40 20.15
C ARG A 316 -9.01 14.84 19.91
N ARG A 317 -9.12 15.65 20.97
CA ARG A 317 -9.64 17.02 20.85
C ARG A 317 -8.95 17.85 19.77
N THR A 318 -7.63 17.78 19.69
CA THR A 318 -6.87 18.52 18.68
C THR A 318 -7.15 18.00 17.26
N THR A 319 -7.22 16.68 17.08
CA THR A 319 -7.53 16.04 15.80
C THR A 319 -8.96 16.37 15.33
N ASP A 320 -9.91 16.32 16.24
CA ASP A 320 -11.32 16.63 15.94
C ASP A 320 -11.47 18.12 15.60
N ALA A 321 -10.79 19.01 16.37
CA ALA A 321 -10.75 20.44 16.07
C ALA A 321 -10.10 20.74 14.70
N MET A 322 -9.00 20.07 14.38
CA MET A 322 -8.37 20.18 13.05
C MET A 322 -9.34 19.78 11.93
N ASN A 323 -9.99 18.62 12.06
CA ASN A 323 -10.95 18.16 11.06
C ASN A 323 -12.14 19.13 10.90
N ARG A 324 -12.66 19.68 12.02
CA ARG A 324 -13.72 20.69 12.01
C ARG A 324 -13.25 21.97 11.31
N ALA A 325 -12.08 22.49 11.68
CA ALA A 325 -11.51 23.69 11.07
C ALA A 325 -11.30 23.52 9.55
N MET A 326 -10.73 22.38 9.12
CA MET A 326 -10.53 22.09 7.69
C MET A 326 -11.84 21.96 6.92
N SER A 327 -12.88 21.37 7.53
CA SER A 327 -14.20 21.25 6.94
C SER A 327 -14.85 22.64 6.73
N LEU A 328 -14.82 23.49 7.76
CA LEU A 328 -15.34 24.86 7.71
C LEU A 328 -14.59 25.71 6.67
N ALA A 329 -13.25 25.62 6.66
CA ALA A 329 -12.44 26.34 5.69
C ALA A 329 -12.73 25.90 4.24
N LYS A 330 -13.06 24.64 4.00
CA LYS A 330 -13.46 24.13 2.68
C LYS A 330 -14.87 24.59 2.28
N GLN A 331 -15.77 24.61 3.24
CA GLN A 331 -17.18 25.00 3.02
C GLN A 331 -17.33 26.52 2.81
N TYR A 332 -16.50 27.31 3.49
CA TYR A 332 -16.59 28.77 3.58
C TYR A 332 -15.27 29.44 3.17
N ASN A 333 -14.72 29.04 2.03
CA ASN A 333 -13.41 29.51 1.56
C ASN A 333 -13.36 31.00 1.19
N ASP A 334 -14.52 31.63 0.90
CA ASP A 334 -14.63 33.01 0.40
C ASP A 334 -15.02 34.04 1.49
N LEU A 335 -15.21 33.61 2.74
CA LEU A 335 -15.61 34.53 3.80
C LEU A 335 -14.50 35.56 4.08
N PRO A 336 -14.84 36.83 4.14
CA PRO A 336 -13.86 37.87 4.41
C PRO A 336 -13.38 37.81 5.86
N VAL A 337 -12.09 38.02 6.05
CA VAL A 337 -11.54 38.21 7.40
C VAL A 337 -12.17 39.44 8.04
N PRO A 338 -12.66 39.40 9.31
CA PRO A 338 -13.27 40.56 9.98
C PRO A 338 -12.36 41.80 10.01
N LEU A 339 -12.92 42.97 9.75
CA LEU A 339 -12.14 44.21 9.61
C LEU A 339 -11.30 44.55 10.85
N HIS A 340 -11.80 44.27 12.04
CA HIS A 340 -11.13 44.58 13.29
C HIS A 340 -9.86 43.80 13.54
N ILE A 341 -9.66 42.65 12.87
CA ILE A 341 -8.41 41.86 12.94
C ILE A 341 -7.52 41.99 11.71
N ARG A 342 -7.91 42.80 10.72
CA ARG A 342 -7.05 43.11 9.58
C ARG A 342 -6.04 44.20 9.94
N ASN A 343 -4.83 44.09 9.46
CA ASN A 343 -3.82 45.12 9.63
C ASN A 343 -4.20 46.43 8.91
N ALA A 344 -3.91 47.57 9.52
CA ALA A 344 -4.19 48.92 8.97
C ALA A 344 -2.92 49.75 8.79
N PRO A 345 -2.01 49.40 7.85
CA PRO A 345 -0.74 50.11 7.66
C PRO A 345 -0.91 51.50 7.07
N THR A 346 -2.03 51.80 6.40
CA THR A 346 -2.28 53.13 5.79
C THR A 346 -3.41 53.88 6.47
N LYS A 347 -3.44 55.21 6.31
CA LYS A 347 -4.53 56.06 6.83
C LYS A 347 -5.89 55.65 6.25
N LEU A 348 -5.93 55.39 4.94
CA LEU A 348 -7.14 54.91 4.26
C LEU A 348 -7.71 53.64 4.89
N MET A 349 -6.89 52.65 5.20
CA MET A 349 -7.32 51.41 5.85
C MET A 349 -7.89 51.67 7.25
N LYS A 350 -7.30 52.58 8.01
CA LYS A 350 -7.80 52.99 9.32
C LYS A 350 -9.20 53.66 9.17
N ASP A 351 -9.32 54.53 8.19
CA ASP A 351 -10.58 55.26 7.89
C ASP A 351 -11.68 54.26 7.44
N LEU A 352 -11.31 53.16 6.77
CA LEU A 352 -12.17 52.05 6.41
C LEU A 352 -12.52 51.10 7.58
N GLY A 353 -12.04 51.35 8.78
CA GLY A 353 -12.34 50.59 9.98
C GLY A 353 -11.44 49.37 10.23
N TYR A 354 -10.33 49.20 9.52
CA TYR A 354 -9.39 48.12 9.77
C TYR A 354 -8.71 48.33 11.13
N SER A 355 -8.53 47.21 11.87
CA SER A 355 -7.94 47.18 13.22
C SER A 355 -8.70 47.97 14.28
N LYS A 356 -9.93 48.40 13.99
CA LYS A 356 -10.74 49.22 14.91
C LYS A 356 -11.13 48.44 16.15
N GLY A 357 -10.71 48.93 17.34
CA GLY A 357 -11.00 48.25 18.63
C GLY A 357 -10.09 47.11 18.99
N TYR A 358 -9.17 46.72 18.12
CA TYR A 358 -8.14 45.69 18.44
C TYR A 358 -7.08 46.25 19.40
N GLN A 359 -6.72 45.45 20.40
CA GLN A 359 -5.66 45.81 21.34
C GLN A 359 -4.64 44.68 21.43
N TRP A 360 -3.36 45.02 21.33
CA TRP A 360 -2.27 44.09 21.52
C TRP A 360 -2.02 43.85 23.03
N LYS A 361 -2.78 42.95 23.63
CA LYS A 361 -2.56 42.48 25.01
C LYS A 361 -2.97 41.03 25.16
N ALA A 362 -2.37 40.35 26.15
CA ALA A 362 -2.72 38.97 26.48
C ALA A 362 -4.23 38.87 26.83
N ASP A 363 -4.86 37.78 26.44
CA ASP A 363 -6.27 37.45 26.71
C ASP A 363 -7.28 38.50 26.23
N PHE A 364 -6.89 39.31 25.22
CA PHE A 364 -7.80 40.28 24.61
C PHE A 364 -8.97 39.56 23.93
N LYS A 365 -10.19 39.98 24.29
CA LYS A 365 -11.45 39.50 23.67
C LYS A 365 -12.11 40.65 22.95
N HIS A 366 -12.43 40.48 21.67
CA HIS A 366 -13.24 41.43 20.93
C HIS A 366 -14.71 41.06 21.07
N LYS A 367 -15.62 42.06 21.10
CA LYS A 367 -17.06 41.84 21.27
C LYS A 367 -17.66 40.98 20.16
N GLN A 368 -17.13 41.07 18.94
CA GLN A 368 -17.57 40.29 17.77
C GLN A 368 -16.84 38.95 17.60
N GLY A 369 -15.93 38.60 18.55
CA GLY A 369 -15.08 37.44 18.37
C GLY A 369 -13.98 37.68 17.34
N PHE A 370 -13.38 36.58 16.83
CA PHE A 370 -12.30 36.60 15.83
C PHE A 370 -12.64 35.81 14.56
N LEU A 371 -13.72 35.04 14.58
CA LEU A 371 -14.23 34.34 13.39
C LEU A 371 -15.04 35.30 12.51
N PRO A 372 -15.20 35.00 11.21
CA PRO A 372 -16.18 35.65 10.37
C PRO A 372 -17.59 35.61 10.99
N ASP A 373 -18.44 36.60 10.69
CA ASP A 373 -19.76 36.72 11.30
C ASP A 373 -20.65 35.49 11.06
N GLU A 374 -20.48 34.83 9.92
CA GLU A 374 -21.20 33.59 9.56
C GLU A 374 -20.77 32.38 10.40
N LEU A 375 -19.57 32.44 10.99
CA LEU A 375 -18.99 31.38 11.82
C LEU A 375 -18.90 31.73 13.31
N LYS A 376 -19.49 32.87 13.73
CA LYS A 376 -19.36 33.38 15.12
C LYS A 376 -19.87 32.42 16.18
N ASP A 377 -20.88 31.61 15.84
CA ASP A 377 -21.50 30.62 16.74
C ASP A 377 -20.88 29.23 16.62
N GLU A 378 -19.89 29.06 15.75
CA GLU A 378 -19.20 27.78 15.58
C GLU A 378 -18.21 27.53 16.70
N THR A 379 -18.19 26.28 17.18
CA THR A 379 -17.21 25.79 18.14
C THR A 379 -16.27 24.81 17.42
N ILE A 380 -15.01 25.14 17.34
CA ILE A 380 -14.00 24.32 16.65
C ILE A 380 -13.22 23.45 17.65
N PHE A 381 -12.99 23.97 18.88
CA PHE A 381 -12.13 23.31 19.88
C PHE A 381 -12.84 23.12 21.24
#